data_3347038a6d32cabe74e1c10340ae4cf6
#
_entry.id   3347038a6d32cabe74e1c10340ae4cf6
#
_cell.length_a   1.000
_cell.length_b   1.000
_cell.length_c   1.000
_cell.angle_alpha   90.00
_cell.angle_beta   90.00
_cell.angle_gamma   90.00
#
_symmetry.space_group_name_H-M   'P 1'
#
loop_
_entity.id
_entity.type
_entity.pdbx_description
1 polymer ?
#
loop_
_entity_poly.entity_id
_entity_poly.type
_entity_poly.pdbx_seq_one_letter_code
_entity_poly.pdbx_strand_id
1 'polypeptide(L)'
;AGLICLYQKGVNRNLVILLALGVVSVEAAVNTTVTSVTTTSRTSYVKDNDASVRLTEGISDPSFYRVEKITRKTKNDGAWMNFPSVSLFSSTANADLSKFFKKLGCESSTNAYSITGSTPLVDSLFSVKYALYSETPADTGLLTPMEVEDHTYLYSNEFTLPLGVMVPYDLEDNWQLDITNPADVQNDLAVVLGASPVLEEVPSEILGTSFTFT
;
A
#
# COMPACT_ATOMS: atom_id res chain seq x y z
N ALA A 1 31.50 -29.20 0.95
CA ALA A 1 32.45 -30.08 0.21
C ALA A 1 33.69 -30.40 1.04
N GLY A 2 34.47 -29.43 1.58
CA GLY A 2 35.73 -29.67 2.30
C GLY A 2 35.64 -30.59 3.52
N LEU A 3 34.61 -30.43 4.38
CA LEU A 3 34.43 -31.30 5.55
C LEU A 3 34.13 -32.76 5.18
N ILE A 4 33.42 -32.99 4.08
CA ILE A 4 33.16 -34.34 3.56
C ILE A 4 34.45 -34.97 3.08
N CYS A 5 35.33 -34.22 2.40
CA CYS A 5 36.65 -34.69 1.99
C CYS A 5 37.55 -35.06 3.18
N LEU A 6 37.52 -34.27 4.26
CA LEU A 6 38.27 -34.58 5.50
C LEU A 6 37.77 -35.86 6.15
N TYR A 7 36.47 -36.08 6.20
CA TYR A 7 35.88 -37.31 6.71
C TYR A 7 36.28 -38.53 5.86
N GLN A 8 36.26 -38.43 4.54
CA GLN A 8 36.65 -39.49 3.62
C GLN A 8 38.17 -39.82 3.72
N LYS A 9 38.99 -38.85 4.08
CA LYS A 9 40.44 -39.05 4.33
C LYS A 9 40.76 -39.65 5.70
N GLY A 10 39.73 -40.06 6.49
CA GLY A 10 39.92 -40.73 7.76
C GLY A 10 40.24 -39.81 8.94
N VAL A 11 39.96 -38.51 8.81
CA VAL A 11 40.06 -37.57 9.92
C VAL A 11 39.01 -37.92 11.01
N ASN A 12 39.42 -37.78 12.26
CA ASN A 12 38.54 -38.09 13.39
C ASN A 12 37.18 -37.48 13.26
N ARG A 13 36.12 -38.31 13.30
CA ARG A 13 34.73 -37.90 13.16
C ARG A 13 34.35 -36.75 14.09
N ASN A 14 34.79 -36.80 15.36
CA ASN A 14 34.46 -35.78 16.34
C ASN A 14 35.09 -34.42 16.01
N LEU A 15 36.28 -34.42 15.42
CA LEU A 15 36.95 -33.22 14.94
C LEU A 15 36.20 -32.63 13.72
N VAL A 16 35.73 -33.44 12.79
CA VAL A 16 34.95 -33.00 11.63
C VAL A 16 33.62 -32.39 12.09
N ILE A 17 32.95 -33.00 13.08
CA ILE A 17 31.71 -32.45 13.67
C ILE A 17 31.99 -31.12 14.36
N LEU A 18 33.05 -31.02 15.14
CA LEU A 18 33.41 -29.77 15.81
C LEU A 18 33.67 -28.63 14.83
N LEU A 19 34.40 -28.93 13.74
CA LEU A 19 34.65 -27.96 12.67
C LEU A 19 33.34 -27.55 11.95
N ALA A 20 32.43 -28.49 11.71
CA ALA A 20 31.14 -28.22 11.12
C ALA A 20 30.29 -27.28 12.02
N LEU A 21 30.22 -27.59 13.31
CA LEU A 21 29.54 -26.73 14.29
C LEU A 21 30.17 -25.33 14.35
N GLY A 22 31.47 -25.22 14.31
CA GLY A 22 32.19 -23.94 14.28
C GLY A 22 31.78 -23.09 13.07
N VAL A 23 31.79 -23.68 11.87
CA VAL A 23 31.40 -23.01 10.62
C VAL A 23 29.94 -22.54 10.70
N VAL A 24 29.00 -23.41 11.09
CA VAL A 24 27.60 -23.07 11.23
C VAL A 24 27.37 -21.97 12.27
N SER A 25 28.10 -22.01 13.40
CA SER A 25 28.00 -20.98 14.42
C SER A 25 28.49 -19.62 13.93
N VAL A 26 29.59 -19.58 13.21
CA VAL A 26 30.11 -18.33 12.61
C VAL A 26 29.14 -17.80 11.55
N GLU A 27 28.63 -18.65 10.67
CA GLU A 27 27.64 -18.26 9.65
C GLU A 27 26.37 -17.70 10.29
N ALA A 28 25.84 -18.37 11.31
CA ALA A 28 24.68 -17.91 12.04
C ALA A 28 24.93 -16.56 12.73
N ALA A 29 26.09 -16.39 13.37
CA ALA A 29 26.45 -15.13 14.01
C ALA A 29 26.57 -13.97 13.00
N VAL A 30 27.23 -14.20 11.88
CA VAL A 30 27.38 -13.19 10.80
C VAL A 30 26.00 -12.83 10.23
N ASN A 31 25.21 -13.84 9.88
CA ASN A 31 23.87 -13.62 9.31
C ASN A 31 22.95 -12.85 10.29
N THR A 32 22.96 -13.24 11.57
CA THR A 32 22.19 -12.54 12.61
C THR A 32 22.64 -11.10 12.75
N THR A 33 23.95 -10.86 12.77
CA THR A 33 24.51 -9.51 12.91
C THR A 33 24.11 -8.62 11.72
N VAL A 34 24.27 -9.11 10.50
CA VAL A 34 23.89 -8.37 9.29
C VAL A 34 22.39 -8.07 9.28
N THR A 35 21.57 -9.06 9.61
CA THR A 35 20.10 -8.88 9.68
C THR A 35 19.72 -7.86 10.77
N SER A 36 20.35 -7.92 11.94
CA SER A 36 20.05 -6.99 13.05
C SER A 36 20.40 -5.55 12.73
N VAL A 37 21.46 -5.31 11.94
CA VAL A 37 21.86 -3.96 11.52
C VAL A 37 20.87 -3.36 10.51
N THR A 38 20.23 -4.20 9.70
CA THR A 38 19.30 -3.76 8.64
C THR A 38 17.84 -3.71 9.07
N THR A 39 17.52 -4.18 10.28
CA THR A 39 16.14 -4.15 10.79
C THR A 39 15.78 -2.81 11.40
N THR A 40 14.56 -2.34 11.15
CA THR A 40 13.99 -1.17 11.81
C THR A 40 13.74 -1.48 13.30
N SER A 41 14.01 -0.52 14.19
CA SER A 41 13.71 -0.70 15.62
C SER A 41 12.19 -0.87 15.81
N ARG A 42 11.79 -1.69 16.80
CA ARG A 42 10.38 -1.87 17.13
C ARG A 42 9.69 -0.53 17.45
N THR A 43 10.33 0.31 18.22
CA THR A 43 9.79 1.63 18.61
C THR A 43 9.50 2.50 17.38
N SER A 44 10.43 2.54 16.42
CA SER A 44 10.22 3.28 15.17
C SER A 44 9.14 2.64 14.30
N TYR A 45 9.06 1.31 14.31
CA TYR A 45 8.09 0.58 13.50
C TYR A 45 6.65 0.76 13.98
N VAL A 46 6.42 0.79 15.30
CA VAL A 46 5.07 0.97 15.89
C VAL A 46 4.72 2.44 16.17
N LYS A 47 5.64 3.37 15.88
CA LYS A 47 5.37 4.79 16.03
C LYS A 47 4.09 5.15 15.25
N ASP A 48 3.27 5.99 15.84
CA ASP A 48 1.99 6.50 15.31
C ASP A 48 0.85 5.45 15.20
N ASN A 49 1.11 4.17 15.56
CA ASN A 49 0.06 3.16 15.47
C ASN A 49 -1.04 3.38 16.51
N ASP A 50 -0.67 3.70 17.74
CA ASP A 50 -1.65 3.91 18.83
C ASP A 50 -2.55 5.11 18.53
N ALA A 51 -1.99 6.20 18.00
CA ALA A 51 -2.76 7.36 17.53
C ALA A 51 -3.70 6.98 16.37
N SER A 52 -3.20 6.22 15.40
CA SER A 52 -4.02 5.74 14.29
C SER A 52 -5.20 4.89 14.77
N VAL A 53 -4.99 4.01 15.75
CA VAL A 53 -6.05 3.18 16.34
C VAL A 53 -7.09 4.06 17.05
N ARG A 54 -6.67 4.98 17.94
CA ARG A 54 -7.60 5.84 18.68
C ARG A 54 -8.42 6.73 17.76
N LEU A 55 -7.79 7.34 16.74
CA LEU A 55 -8.50 8.16 15.75
C LEU A 55 -9.53 7.35 14.96
N THR A 56 -9.20 6.12 14.56
CA THR A 56 -10.15 5.28 13.81
C THR A 56 -11.26 4.70 14.68
N GLU A 57 -10.99 4.36 15.94
CA GLU A 57 -12.02 3.95 16.91
C GLU A 57 -12.98 5.08 17.28
N GLY A 58 -12.53 6.34 17.19
CA GLY A 58 -13.36 7.54 17.41
C GLY A 58 -14.35 7.83 16.27
N ILE A 59 -14.21 7.18 15.11
CA ILE A 59 -15.12 7.41 13.97
C ILE A 59 -16.51 6.84 14.28
N SER A 60 -17.51 7.74 14.39
CA SER A 60 -18.91 7.37 14.56
C SER A 60 -19.67 7.58 13.25
N ASP A 61 -19.60 6.62 12.35
CA ASP A 61 -20.26 6.67 11.04
C ASP A 61 -21.07 5.40 10.81
N PRO A 62 -22.41 5.49 10.67
CA PRO A 62 -23.26 4.32 10.43
C PRO A 62 -23.18 3.80 8.98
N SER A 63 -22.56 4.55 8.06
CA SER A 63 -22.40 4.13 6.68
C SER A 63 -21.24 3.17 6.51
N PHE A 64 -21.22 2.43 5.39
CA PHE A 64 -20.02 1.67 5.03
C PHE A 64 -18.92 2.64 4.60
N TYR A 65 -17.71 2.44 5.14
CA TYR A 65 -16.53 3.22 4.79
C TYR A 65 -15.26 2.37 4.86
N ARG A 66 -14.20 2.87 4.25
CA ARG A 66 -12.83 2.40 4.44
C ARG A 66 -11.94 3.54 4.90
N VAL A 67 -10.90 3.14 5.62
CA VAL A 67 -9.83 4.02 6.09
C VAL A 67 -8.54 3.62 5.41
N GLU A 68 -7.78 4.58 4.92
CA GLU A 68 -6.45 4.32 4.40
C GLU A 68 -5.39 5.11 5.17
N LYS A 69 -4.35 4.42 5.58
CA LYS A 69 -3.16 5.07 6.15
C LYS A 69 -2.20 5.39 5.01
N ILE A 70 -2.15 6.66 4.62
CA ILE A 70 -1.34 7.11 3.46
C ILE A 70 0.15 6.94 3.77
N THR A 71 0.58 7.35 4.97
CA THR A 71 1.96 7.14 5.46
C THR A 71 2.09 5.76 6.13
N ARG A 72 1.80 4.71 5.38
CA ARG A 72 1.75 3.34 5.90
C ARG A 72 3.13 2.73 6.14
N LYS A 73 3.20 1.76 7.02
CA LYS A 73 4.37 0.88 7.24
C LYS A 73 4.32 -0.34 6.34
N THR A 74 3.14 -0.92 6.21
CA THR A 74 2.86 -2.06 5.33
C THR A 74 1.52 -1.89 4.63
N LYS A 75 1.26 -2.68 3.60
CA LYS A 75 -0.06 -2.74 2.97
C LYS A 75 -1.13 -3.40 3.86
N ASN A 76 -0.74 -3.98 4.99
CA ASN A 76 -1.63 -4.63 5.94
C ASN A 76 -1.83 -3.80 7.23
N ASP A 77 -1.51 -2.52 7.21
CA ASP A 77 -1.69 -1.64 8.37
C ASP A 77 -3.14 -1.63 8.86
N GLY A 78 -4.12 -1.64 7.95
CA GLY A 78 -5.53 -1.75 8.31
C GLY A 78 -5.85 -3.02 9.08
N ALA A 79 -5.35 -4.18 8.64
CA ALA A 79 -5.54 -5.44 9.35
C ALA A 79 -4.79 -5.46 10.71
N TRP A 80 -3.64 -4.82 10.78
CA TRP A 80 -2.85 -4.74 12.02
C TRP A 80 -3.48 -3.81 13.05
N MET A 81 -4.03 -2.69 12.63
CA MET A 81 -4.63 -1.67 13.50
C MET A 81 -6.17 -1.76 13.58
N ASN A 82 -6.75 -2.82 13.00
CA ASN A 82 -8.17 -3.16 13.07
C ASN A 82 -9.12 -2.10 12.46
N PHE A 83 -8.77 -1.54 11.32
CA PHE A 83 -9.70 -0.72 10.53
C PHE A 83 -9.87 -1.27 9.10
N PRO A 84 -11.05 -1.07 8.49
CA PRO A 84 -11.32 -1.53 7.12
C PRO A 84 -10.48 -0.74 6.11
N SER A 85 -9.64 -1.42 5.34
CA SER A 85 -8.72 -0.82 4.36
C SER A 85 -8.88 -1.50 2.99
N VAL A 86 -8.50 -0.79 1.94
CA VAL A 86 -8.37 -1.35 0.58
C VAL A 86 -7.03 -2.03 0.40
N SER A 87 -5.98 -1.41 0.93
CA SER A 87 -4.60 -1.89 0.75
C SER A 87 -4.40 -3.28 1.34
N LEU A 88 -3.75 -4.17 0.56
CA LEU A 88 -3.54 -5.56 0.94
C LEU A 88 -2.22 -6.10 0.41
N PHE A 89 -1.53 -6.88 1.24
CA PHE A 89 -0.52 -7.86 0.85
C PHE A 89 -0.95 -9.24 1.33
N SER A 90 -1.08 -10.20 0.41
CA SER A 90 -1.42 -11.58 0.73
C SER A 90 -0.90 -12.52 -0.35
N SER A 91 -0.32 -13.66 0.05
CA SER A 91 0.06 -14.72 -0.91
C SER A 91 -1.13 -15.32 -1.67
N THR A 92 -2.35 -15.07 -1.21
CA THR A 92 -3.62 -15.49 -1.85
C THR A 92 -4.42 -14.29 -2.39
N ALA A 93 -3.76 -13.16 -2.64
CA ALA A 93 -4.43 -11.99 -3.23
C ALA A 93 -5.05 -12.36 -4.59
N ASN A 94 -6.24 -11.80 -4.87
CA ASN A 94 -6.92 -12.01 -6.14
C ASN A 94 -6.12 -11.34 -7.27
N ALA A 95 -5.69 -12.12 -8.26
CA ALA A 95 -4.87 -11.66 -9.36
C ALA A 95 -5.62 -10.66 -10.27
N ASP A 96 -6.93 -10.84 -10.46
CA ASP A 96 -7.72 -9.95 -11.31
C ASP A 96 -7.95 -8.60 -10.62
N LEU A 97 -8.15 -8.61 -9.31
CA LEU A 97 -8.20 -7.38 -8.53
C LEU A 97 -6.86 -6.63 -8.58
N SER A 98 -5.73 -7.35 -8.46
CA SER A 98 -4.40 -6.73 -8.63
C SER A 98 -4.21 -6.09 -10.01
N LYS A 99 -4.67 -6.75 -11.08
CA LYS A 99 -4.66 -6.18 -12.44
C LYS A 99 -5.57 -4.96 -12.55
N PHE A 100 -6.74 -5.00 -11.93
CA PHE A 100 -7.69 -3.90 -11.93
C PHE A 100 -7.10 -2.65 -11.27
N PHE A 101 -6.48 -2.79 -10.09
CA PHE A 101 -5.75 -1.68 -9.45
C PHE A 101 -4.67 -1.08 -10.36
N LYS A 102 -3.93 -1.93 -11.07
CA LYS A 102 -2.93 -1.47 -12.03
C LYS A 102 -3.55 -0.67 -13.18
N LYS A 103 -4.71 -1.10 -13.69
CA LYS A 103 -5.44 -0.39 -14.75
C LYS A 103 -5.93 0.98 -14.30
N LEU A 104 -6.25 1.14 -13.02
CA LEU A 104 -6.62 2.43 -12.42
C LEU A 104 -5.42 3.31 -12.05
N GLY A 105 -4.18 2.89 -12.32
CA GLY A 105 -2.97 3.66 -11.99
C GLY A 105 -2.47 3.48 -10.56
N CYS A 106 -3.10 2.61 -9.79
CA CYS A 106 -2.71 2.34 -8.41
C CYS A 106 -1.55 1.36 -8.31
N GLU A 107 -0.81 1.44 -7.20
CA GLU A 107 0.27 0.51 -6.89
C GLU A 107 -0.26 -0.93 -6.85
N SER A 108 0.34 -1.82 -7.62
CA SER A 108 -0.08 -3.21 -7.72
C SER A 108 1.06 -4.15 -8.09
N SER A 109 1.00 -5.36 -7.57
CA SER A 109 1.90 -6.48 -7.90
C SER A 109 1.12 -7.81 -7.88
N THR A 110 1.80 -8.93 -8.07
CA THR A 110 1.15 -10.26 -8.14
C THR A 110 0.32 -10.59 -6.89
N ASN A 111 0.77 -10.15 -5.72
CA ASN A 111 0.20 -10.53 -4.42
C ASN A 111 -0.10 -9.33 -3.52
N ALA A 112 -0.13 -8.12 -4.08
CA ALA A 112 -0.37 -6.91 -3.33
C ALA A 112 -0.95 -5.80 -4.21
N TYR A 113 -1.79 -4.98 -3.61
CA TYR A 113 -2.30 -3.74 -4.20
C TYR A 113 -2.54 -2.70 -3.09
N SER A 114 -2.63 -1.45 -3.48
CA SER A 114 -2.92 -0.35 -2.56
C SER A 114 -3.46 0.86 -3.32
N ILE A 115 -4.00 1.83 -2.60
CA ILE A 115 -4.46 3.09 -3.18
C ILE A 115 -3.31 4.08 -3.49
N THR A 116 -2.04 3.72 -3.30
CA THR A 116 -0.94 4.61 -3.70
C THR A 116 -1.01 4.89 -5.20
N GLY A 117 -1.05 6.16 -5.56
CA GLY A 117 -1.28 6.61 -6.92
C GLY A 117 -2.77 6.72 -7.28
N SER A 118 -3.68 6.54 -6.30
CA SER A 118 -5.11 6.76 -6.51
C SER A 118 -5.42 8.24 -6.82
N THR A 119 -6.58 8.44 -7.38
CA THR A 119 -7.19 9.74 -7.59
C THR A 119 -8.46 9.85 -6.73
N PRO A 120 -9.02 11.05 -6.54
CA PRO A 120 -10.29 11.22 -5.83
C PRO A 120 -11.43 10.36 -6.38
N LEU A 121 -11.46 10.10 -7.69
CA LEU A 121 -12.44 9.19 -8.30
C LEU A 121 -12.23 7.75 -7.83
N VAL A 122 -11.00 7.27 -7.81
CA VAL A 122 -10.66 5.91 -7.36
C VAL A 122 -10.95 5.75 -5.87
N ASP A 123 -10.58 6.73 -5.04
CA ASP A 123 -10.86 6.72 -3.61
C ASP A 123 -12.38 6.68 -3.34
N SER A 124 -13.16 7.46 -4.10
CA SER A 124 -14.62 7.44 -4.04
C SER A 124 -15.20 6.08 -4.43
N LEU A 125 -14.72 5.50 -5.52
CA LEU A 125 -15.15 4.19 -6.03
C LEU A 125 -14.93 3.06 -5.01
N PHE A 126 -13.82 3.11 -4.27
CA PHE A 126 -13.49 2.12 -3.24
C PHE A 126 -14.02 2.48 -1.84
N SER A 127 -14.88 3.48 -1.72
CA SER A 127 -15.43 3.94 -0.44
C SER A 127 -14.34 4.34 0.58
N VAL A 128 -13.22 4.89 0.12
CA VAL A 128 -12.16 5.42 0.98
C VAL A 128 -12.62 6.78 1.51
N LYS A 129 -13.29 6.74 2.64
CA LYS A 129 -13.90 7.92 3.27
C LYS A 129 -12.98 8.63 4.24
N TYR A 130 -12.05 7.90 4.84
CA TYR A 130 -11.13 8.45 5.82
C TYR A 130 -9.68 8.16 5.43
N ALA A 131 -8.83 9.14 5.66
CA ALA A 131 -7.41 9.05 5.38
C ALA A 131 -6.57 9.49 6.58
N LEU A 132 -5.57 8.69 6.94
CA LEU A 132 -4.60 8.95 8.01
C LEU A 132 -3.26 9.37 7.41
N TYR A 133 -2.74 10.50 7.87
CA TYR A 133 -1.46 11.05 7.48
C TYR A 133 -0.55 11.22 8.70
N SER A 134 0.76 10.99 8.55
CA SER A 134 1.76 11.33 9.59
C SER A 134 2.30 12.76 9.45
N GLU A 135 1.91 13.46 8.39
CA GLU A 135 2.23 14.86 8.11
C GLU A 135 1.01 15.55 7.53
N THR A 136 0.90 16.86 7.69
CA THR A 136 -0.17 17.62 7.04
C THR A 136 0.00 17.52 5.52
N PRO A 137 -0.98 17.01 4.77
CA PRO A 137 -0.90 16.95 3.32
C PRO A 137 -0.78 18.35 2.71
N ALA A 138 0.02 18.45 1.64
CA ALA A 138 0.30 19.74 0.98
C ALA A 138 -0.94 20.31 0.28
N ASP A 139 -1.83 19.45 -0.21
CA ASP A 139 -3.11 19.80 -0.81
C ASP A 139 -4.23 18.96 -0.17
N THR A 140 -5.23 19.63 0.36
CA THR A 140 -6.40 19.04 1.00
C THR A 140 -7.70 19.50 0.35
N GLY A 141 -7.67 20.01 -0.88
CA GLY A 141 -8.83 20.63 -1.53
C GLY A 141 -10.10 19.77 -1.57
N LEU A 142 -9.96 18.44 -1.46
CA LEU A 142 -11.06 17.47 -1.40
C LEU A 142 -11.15 16.75 -0.05
N LEU A 143 -10.28 17.07 0.90
CA LEU A 143 -10.23 16.44 2.21
C LEU A 143 -10.55 17.45 3.30
N THR A 144 -11.46 17.09 4.19
CA THR A 144 -11.83 17.89 5.35
C THR A 144 -11.08 17.39 6.59
N PRO A 145 -10.29 18.23 7.29
CA PRO A 145 -9.61 17.82 8.51
C PRO A 145 -10.63 17.52 9.61
N MET A 146 -10.44 16.43 10.33
CA MET A 146 -11.31 16.00 11.42
C MET A 146 -10.62 16.11 12.77
N GLU A 147 -9.55 15.35 12.99
CA GLU A 147 -8.90 15.21 14.28
C GLU A 147 -7.39 15.00 14.11
N VAL A 148 -6.62 15.37 15.13
CA VAL A 148 -5.15 15.20 15.16
C VAL A 148 -4.75 14.64 16.49
N GLU A 149 -3.94 13.58 16.48
CA GLU A 149 -3.37 12.97 17.68
C GLU A 149 -1.93 12.52 17.43
N ASP A 150 -1.01 12.88 18.30
CA ASP A 150 0.41 12.48 18.25
C ASP A 150 1.03 12.57 16.83
N HIS A 151 0.84 13.71 16.14
CA HIS A 151 1.27 13.94 14.76
C HIS A 151 0.61 13.01 13.72
N THR A 152 -0.48 12.36 14.07
CA THR A 152 -1.33 11.62 13.12
C THR A 152 -2.57 12.45 12.85
N TYR A 153 -2.87 12.67 11.58
CA TYR A 153 -3.95 13.53 11.11
C TYR A 153 -5.02 12.68 10.45
N LEU A 154 -6.26 12.81 10.90
CA LEU A 154 -7.43 12.17 10.30
C LEU A 154 -8.16 13.18 9.42
N TYR A 155 -8.41 12.80 8.18
CA TYR A 155 -9.21 13.56 7.21
C TYR A 155 -10.40 12.74 6.74
N SER A 156 -11.49 13.43 6.37
CA SER A 156 -12.64 12.84 5.67
C SER A 156 -12.68 13.26 4.22
N ASN A 157 -13.13 12.35 3.35
CA ASN A 157 -13.49 12.60 1.96
C ASN A 157 -15.02 12.61 1.85
N GLU A 158 -15.62 13.76 1.53
CA GLU A 158 -17.06 13.93 1.43
C GLU A 158 -17.64 13.36 0.11
N PHE A 159 -16.78 13.13 -0.89
CA PHE A 159 -17.19 12.65 -2.22
C PHE A 159 -17.20 11.13 -2.34
N THR A 160 -17.26 10.41 -1.22
CA THR A 160 -17.18 8.97 -1.19
C THR A 160 -18.46 8.30 -1.65
N LEU A 161 -18.39 7.37 -2.56
CA LEU A 161 -19.51 6.55 -2.98
C LEU A 161 -19.81 5.47 -1.93
N PRO A 162 -21.09 5.10 -1.74
CA PRO A 162 -21.45 3.95 -0.90
C PRO A 162 -20.98 2.64 -1.54
N LEU A 163 -21.01 1.54 -0.77
CA LEU A 163 -20.59 0.21 -1.23
C LEU A 163 -21.31 -0.26 -2.51
N GLY A 164 -22.55 0.15 -2.69
CA GLY A 164 -23.35 -0.16 -3.87
C GLY A 164 -23.89 1.12 -4.49
N VAL A 165 -23.68 1.28 -5.80
CA VAL A 165 -24.16 2.42 -6.60
C VAL A 165 -24.95 1.91 -7.80
N MET A 166 -25.91 2.71 -8.24
CA MET A 166 -26.63 2.44 -9.49
C MET A 166 -25.77 2.94 -10.65
N VAL A 167 -25.56 2.08 -11.62
CA VAL A 167 -24.81 2.39 -12.83
C VAL A 167 -25.63 2.06 -14.08
N PRO A 168 -25.33 2.62 -15.25
CA PRO A 168 -25.95 2.21 -16.52
C PRO A 168 -25.83 0.70 -16.72
N TYR A 169 -26.89 0.09 -17.29
CA TYR A 169 -26.94 -1.37 -17.51
C TYR A 169 -25.81 -1.88 -18.41
N ASP A 170 -25.36 -1.06 -19.33
CA ASP A 170 -24.35 -1.32 -20.33
C ASP A 170 -22.94 -0.83 -19.92
N LEU A 171 -22.71 -0.53 -18.64
CA LEU A 171 -21.42 -0.07 -18.14
C LEU A 171 -20.28 -1.05 -18.51
N GLU A 172 -20.51 -2.35 -18.37
CA GLU A 172 -19.49 -3.38 -18.63
C GLU A 172 -19.08 -3.40 -20.11
N ASP A 173 -20.01 -3.13 -21.01
CA ASP A 173 -19.76 -3.11 -22.47
C ASP A 173 -19.09 -1.79 -22.92
N ASN A 174 -19.34 -0.70 -22.23
CA ASN A 174 -18.92 0.64 -22.64
C ASN A 174 -17.66 1.13 -21.93
N TRP A 175 -17.34 0.66 -20.74
CA TRP A 175 -16.13 1.05 -20.04
C TRP A 175 -14.90 0.29 -20.55
N GLN A 176 -13.95 1.01 -21.14
CA GLN A 176 -12.77 0.43 -21.76
C GLN A 176 -11.60 0.27 -20.79
N LEU A 177 -11.47 -0.90 -20.20
CA LEU A 177 -10.36 -1.26 -19.31
C LEU A 177 -9.04 -1.58 -20.05
N ASP A 178 -9.07 -1.74 -21.38
CA ASP A 178 -7.88 -2.08 -22.16
C ASP A 178 -7.04 -0.87 -22.59
N ILE A 179 -7.49 0.33 -22.28
CA ILE A 179 -6.72 1.57 -22.47
C ILE A 179 -5.41 1.48 -21.65
N THR A 180 -4.31 1.91 -22.27
CA THR A 180 -2.97 1.79 -21.65
C THR A 180 -2.74 2.85 -20.58
N ASN A 181 -3.27 4.08 -20.79
CA ASN A 181 -3.11 5.18 -19.84
C ASN A 181 -4.18 5.09 -18.75
N PRO A 182 -3.82 4.96 -17.46
CA PRO A 182 -4.79 4.88 -16.38
C PRO A 182 -5.69 6.11 -16.22
N ALA A 183 -5.20 7.29 -16.60
CA ALA A 183 -6.01 8.51 -16.56
C ALA A 183 -7.18 8.44 -17.55
N ASP A 184 -6.92 7.91 -18.75
CA ASP A 184 -7.95 7.74 -19.76
C ASP A 184 -8.96 6.64 -19.36
N VAL A 185 -8.51 5.57 -18.69
CA VAL A 185 -9.42 4.54 -18.12
C VAL A 185 -10.38 5.16 -17.11
N GLN A 186 -9.92 6.06 -16.27
CA GLN A 186 -10.74 6.75 -15.29
C GLN A 186 -11.67 7.78 -15.92
N ASN A 187 -11.19 8.53 -16.90
CA ASN A 187 -12.00 9.48 -17.65
C ASN A 187 -13.11 8.79 -18.44
N ASP A 188 -12.81 7.65 -19.06
CA ASP A 188 -13.80 6.83 -19.76
C ASP A 188 -14.89 6.35 -18.80
N LEU A 189 -14.53 5.88 -17.60
CA LEU A 189 -15.50 5.54 -16.55
C LEU A 189 -16.41 6.74 -16.23
N ALA A 190 -15.83 7.93 -16.00
CA ALA A 190 -16.61 9.11 -15.67
C ALA A 190 -17.62 9.45 -16.77
N VAL A 191 -17.21 9.38 -18.04
CA VAL A 191 -18.07 9.64 -19.21
C VAL A 191 -19.18 8.61 -19.31
N VAL A 192 -18.90 7.32 -19.15
CA VAL A 192 -19.92 6.24 -19.17
C VAL A 192 -20.92 6.40 -18.04
N LEU A 193 -20.50 6.93 -16.88
CA LEU A 193 -21.39 7.29 -15.78
C LEU A 193 -22.17 8.59 -15.98
N GLY A 194 -21.99 9.27 -17.13
CA GLY A 194 -22.69 10.52 -17.47
C GLY A 194 -22.06 11.78 -16.90
N ALA A 195 -20.81 11.69 -16.41
CA ALA A 195 -20.04 12.84 -15.94
C ALA A 195 -19.07 13.37 -17.03
N SER A 196 -18.45 14.51 -16.78
CA SER A 196 -17.31 14.98 -17.58
C SER A 196 -16.03 14.23 -17.18
N PRO A 197 -15.00 14.18 -18.04
CA PRO A 197 -13.68 13.72 -17.65
C PRO A 197 -13.20 14.40 -16.37
N VAL A 198 -12.62 13.64 -15.45
CA VAL A 198 -12.20 14.11 -14.12
C VAL A 198 -10.71 14.40 -14.01
N LEU A 199 -9.94 13.93 -14.99
CA LEU A 199 -8.49 14.15 -15.07
C LEU A 199 -8.14 14.90 -16.35
N GLU A 200 -7.36 15.95 -16.22
CA GLU A 200 -6.90 16.77 -17.34
C GLU A 200 -5.38 16.60 -17.50
N GLU A 201 -4.90 16.56 -18.74
CA GLU A 201 -3.48 16.55 -19.03
C GLU A 201 -2.88 17.93 -18.74
N VAL A 202 -1.93 17.97 -17.80
CA VAL A 202 -1.20 19.18 -17.46
C VAL A 202 0.12 19.20 -18.23
N PRO A 203 0.45 20.27 -18.98
CA PRO A 203 1.73 20.42 -19.63
C PRO A 203 2.88 20.32 -18.63
N SER A 204 3.86 19.47 -18.92
CA SER A 204 5.05 19.32 -18.09
C SER A 204 6.26 19.91 -18.79
N GLU A 205 7.06 20.71 -18.07
CA GLU A 205 8.36 21.19 -18.53
C GLU A 205 9.48 20.36 -17.88
N ILE A 206 10.39 19.88 -18.70
CA ILE A 206 11.59 19.18 -18.24
C ILE A 206 12.70 20.23 -18.07
N LEU A 207 13.07 20.51 -16.82
CA LEU A 207 14.18 21.39 -16.46
C LEU A 207 15.34 20.52 -15.93
N GLY A 208 16.22 20.09 -16.85
CA GLY A 208 17.33 19.20 -16.47
C GLY A 208 16.83 17.83 -15.98
N THR A 209 17.00 17.53 -14.67
CA THR A 209 16.53 16.27 -14.04
C THR A 209 15.23 16.44 -13.26
N SER A 210 14.60 17.61 -13.26
CA SER A 210 13.35 17.89 -12.56
C SER A 210 12.18 18.07 -13.51
N PHE A 211 11.01 17.66 -13.07
CA PHE A 211 9.73 17.89 -13.76
C PHE A 211 8.96 18.95 -12.96
N THR A 212 8.49 19.97 -13.65
CA THR A 212 7.60 20.99 -13.08
C THR A 212 6.23 20.85 -13.76
N PHE A 213 5.19 20.68 -12.97
CA PHE A 213 3.80 20.70 -13.42
C PHE A 213 3.25 22.11 -13.18
N THR A 214 2.64 22.69 -14.18
CA THR A 214 1.97 24.00 -14.12
C THR A 214 0.46 23.85 -14.01
#